data_750fc0f457fb3368c6f70d0bba1b4586
#
_entry.id   750fc0f457fb3368c6f70d0bba1b4586
#
_cell.length_a   1.000
_cell.length_b   1.000
_cell.length_c   1.000
_cell.angle_alpha   90.00
_cell.angle_beta   90.00
_cell.angle_gamma   90.00
#
_symmetry.space_group_name_H-M   'P 1'
#
loop_
_entity.id
_entity.type
_entity.pdbx_description
1 polymer ?
#
loop_
_entity_poly.entity_id
_entity_poly.type
_entity_poly.pdbx_seq_one_letter_code
_entity_poly.pdbx_strand_id
1 'polypeptide(L)'
;ELMRQAQEKELPNKTTLIISLIILLGILFLFLYRENFLKRKLKVSEAELKTKNEELTVSREELRKAKDIAEASSRMKTTFIQSMTHEIRTPLNSIVGFSQVLSDHYSNSPETQEFVNIIKSNSNDLLRLVTDVLALSELDQYEQLPTDDETDMNTICQLASEVAKDNRQKDVEVLFEPAKENLLIRSNSERISQVLNNLAHNAAKFTTHGSIRIAYSVLEAEKKIEISVTDTGTGIPKDQQEAVFERFYKMNSFTQGTGLGLPICRSIAEKLGGSLRIDSSYTDGCRMILTLPLVYA
;
A
#
# COMPACT_ATOMS: atom_id res chain seq x y z
N GLU A 1 83.18 73.43 -19.16
CA GLU A 1 82.26 73.67 -18.05
C GLU A 1 80.81 73.37 -18.47
N LEU A 2 80.36 73.80 -19.62
CA LEU A 2 78.99 73.56 -20.13
C LEU A 2 78.67 72.05 -20.34
N MET A 3 79.58 71.22 -20.75
CA MET A 3 79.39 69.77 -20.91
C MET A 3 79.32 69.04 -19.57
N ARG A 4 80.00 69.45 -18.54
CA ARG A 4 79.90 68.91 -17.16
C ARG A 4 78.58 69.26 -16.54
N GLN A 5 78.10 70.47 -16.71
CA GLN A 5 76.76 70.90 -16.20
C GLN A 5 75.58 70.18 -16.89
N ALA A 6 75.73 69.87 -18.20
CA ALA A 6 74.71 69.09 -18.92
C ALA A 6 74.72 67.62 -18.44
N GLN A 7 75.90 67.06 -18.15
CA GLN A 7 76.01 65.67 -17.67
C GLN A 7 75.58 65.51 -16.23
N GLU A 8 75.75 66.50 -15.35
CA GLU A 8 75.23 66.52 -13.99
C GLU A 8 73.75 66.70 -13.92
N LYS A 9 73.10 67.38 -14.86
CA LYS A 9 71.64 67.49 -14.96
C LYS A 9 70.98 66.24 -15.53
N GLU A 10 71.64 65.47 -16.39
CA GLU A 10 71.08 64.21 -16.94
C GLU A 10 71.15 63.04 -15.95
N LEU A 11 72.15 62.95 -15.05
CA LEU A 11 72.25 61.86 -14.06
C LEU A 11 71.08 61.78 -13.04
N PRO A 12 70.65 62.88 -12.43
CA PRO A 12 69.47 62.83 -11.53
C PRO A 12 68.17 62.51 -12.30
N ASN A 13 68.02 62.89 -13.55
CA ASN A 13 66.90 62.59 -14.39
C ASN A 13 66.78 61.06 -14.69
N LYS A 14 67.92 60.40 -14.93
CA LYS A 14 67.96 58.94 -15.15
C LYS A 14 67.66 58.13 -13.87
N THR A 15 68.21 58.58 -12.74
CA THR A 15 67.96 57.96 -11.44
C THR A 15 66.46 58.08 -11.00
N THR A 16 65.88 59.29 -11.21
CA THR A 16 64.43 59.46 -10.90
C THR A 16 63.57 58.64 -11.83
N LEU A 17 63.91 58.46 -13.08
CA LEU A 17 63.22 57.61 -14.03
C LEU A 17 63.28 56.12 -13.60
N ILE A 18 64.44 55.62 -13.15
CA ILE A 18 64.63 54.25 -12.67
C ILE A 18 63.81 54.05 -11.39
N ILE A 19 63.83 54.96 -10.43
CA ILE A 19 63.02 54.86 -9.18
C ILE A 19 61.53 54.83 -9.50
N SER A 20 61.04 55.71 -10.39
CA SER A 20 59.64 55.72 -10.80
C SER A 20 59.20 54.40 -11.48
N LEU A 21 60.13 53.84 -12.32
CA LEU A 21 59.86 52.55 -12.96
C LEU A 21 59.79 51.40 -11.93
N ILE A 22 60.65 51.36 -10.90
CA ILE A 22 60.66 50.39 -9.84
C ILE A 22 59.35 50.48 -9.02
N ILE A 23 58.93 51.73 -8.71
CA ILE A 23 57.65 51.95 -8.01
C ILE A 23 56.49 51.47 -8.85
N LEU A 24 56.45 51.76 -10.13
CA LEU A 24 55.38 51.31 -11.04
C LEU A 24 55.35 49.80 -11.16
N LEU A 25 56.48 49.12 -11.27
CA LEU A 25 56.57 47.64 -11.26
C LEU A 25 56.10 47.05 -9.92
N GLY A 26 56.44 47.69 -8.80
CA GLY A 26 55.93 47.27 -7.48
C GLY A 26 54.43 47.37 -7.36
N ILE A 27 53.85 48.48 -7.84
CA ILE A 27 52.38 48.66 -7.87
C ILE A 27 51.74 47.61 -8.79
N LEU A 28 52.30 47.39 -9.98
CA LEU A 28 51.80 46.36 -10.91
C LEU A 28 51.90 44.96 -10.30
N PHE A 29 52.95 44.61 -9.59
CA PHE A 29 53.11 43.33 -8.89
C PHE A 29 52.09 43.18 -7.80
N LEU A 30 51.87 44.20 -6.97
CA LEU A 30 50.84 44.16 -5.93
C LEU A 30 49.43 44.03 -6.50
N PHE A 31 49.16 44.68 -7.62
CA PHE A 31 47.88 44.58 -8.32
C PHE A 31 47.66 43.15 -8.84
N LEU A 32 48.61 42.55 -9.53
CA LEU A 32 48.55 41.20 -10.04
C LEU A 32 48.47 40.17 -8.91
N TYR A 33 49.19 40.36 -7.80
CA TYR A 33 49.11 39.52 -6.62
C TYR A 33 47.72 39.57 -6.01
N ARG A 34 47.15 40.76 -5.83
CA ARG A 34 45.80 40.95 -5.31
C ARG A 34 44.74 40.34 -6.24
N GLU A 35 44.87 40.49 -7.54
CA GLU A 35 43.97 39.88 -8.52
C GLU A 35 43.98 38.35 -8.43
N ASN A 36 45.14 37.75 -8.39
CA ASN A 36 45.31 36.31 -8.24
C ASN A 36 44.75 35.80 -6.88
N PHE A 37 44.98 36.54 -5.81
CA PHE A 37 44.41 36.22 -4.48
C PHE A 37 42.89 36.23 -4.50
N LEU A 38 42.31 37.28 -5.08
CA LEU A 38 40.83 37.38 -5.21
C LEU A 38 40.25 36.27 -6.09
N LYS A 39 40.89 35.96 -7.22
CA LYS A 39 40.47 34.85 -8.09
C LYS A 39 40.51 33.50 -7.39
N ARG A 40 41.52 33.24 -6.56
CA ARG A 40 41.59 32.00 -5.75
C ARG A 40 40.47 31.95 -4.73
N LYS A 41 40.23 33.05 -4.01
CA LYS A 41 39.15 33.13 -2.99
C LYS A 41 37.79 32.97 -3.63
N LEU A 42 37.55 33.55 -4.81
CA LEU A 42 36.31 33.41 -5.55
C LEU A 42 36.08 31.95 -5.98
N LYS A 43 37.10 31.28 -6.54
CA LYS A 43 36.99 29.86 -6.94
C LYS A 43 36.66 28.94 -5.77
N VAL A 44 37.25 29.16 -4.59
CA VAL A 44 36.92 28.38 -3.39
C VAL A 44 35.46 28.60 -2.97
N SER A 45 35.02 29.86 -2.92
CA SER A 45 33.64 30.21 -2.58
C SER A 45 32.62 29.67 -3.59
N GLU A 46 32.95 29.70 -4.88
CA GLU A 46 32.11 29.08 -5.92
C GLU A 46 31.99 27.55 -5.75
N ALA A 47 33.11 26.89 -5.42
CA ALA A 47 33.09 25.44 -5.17
C ALA A 47 32.26 25.08 -3.94
N GLU A 48 32.43 25.82 -2.83
CA GLU A 48 31.61 25.63 -1.62
C GLU A 48 30.14 25.88 -1.90
N LEU A 49 29.81 26.93 -2.66
CA LEU A 49 28.42 27.24 -3.01
C LEU A 49 27.79 26.14 -3.88
N LYS A 50 28.58 25.60 -4.83
CA LYS A 50 28.14 24.49 -5.67
C LYS A 50 27.83 23.23 -4.85
N THR A 51 28.74 22.86 -3.95
CA THR A 51 28.53 21.70 -3.06
C THR A 51 27.29 21.87 -2.19
N LYS A 52 27.12 23.05 -1.57
CA LYS A 52 25.92 23.35 -0.77
C LYS A 52 24.63 23.33 -1.59
N ASN A 53 24.67 23.79 -2.84
CA ASN A 53 23.50 23.72 -3.72
C ASN A 53 23.16 22.27 -4.10
N GLU A 54 24.16 21.42 -4.33
CA GLU A 54 23.96 19.99 -4.59
C GLU A 54 23.34 19.28 -3.37
N GLU A 55 23.90 19.51 -2.17
CA GLU A 55 23.34 18.99 -0.91
C GLU A 55 21.89 19.47 -0.66
N LEU A 56 21.64 20.76 -0.89
CA LEU A 56 20.30 21.34 -0.73
C LEU A 56 19.30 20.74 -1.73
N THR A 57 19.75 20.45 -2.95
CA THR A 57 18.90 19.85 -3.98
C THR A 57 18.49 18.43 -3.60
N VAL A 58 19.45 17.62 -3.10
CA VAL A 58 19.17 16.26 -2.60
C VAL A 58 18.21 16.31 -1.41
N SER A 59 18.50 17.15 -0.42
CA SER A 59 17.64 17.29 0.78
C SER A 59 16.22 17.76 0.44
N ARG A 60 16.08 18.67 -0.54
CA ARG A 60 14.76 19.11 -1.03
C ARG A 60 13.99 17.97 -1.67
N GLU A 61 14.64 17.12 -2.45
CA GLU A 61 13.98 15.99 -3.11
C GLU A 61 13.53 14.93 -2.09
N GLU A 62 14.36 14.65 -1.07
CA GLU A 62 13.99 13.76 0.03
C GLU A 62 12.80 14.31 0.83
N LEU A 63 12.83 15.58 1.17
CA LEU A 63 11.73 16.23 1.89
C LEU A 63 10.43 16.24 1.08
N ARG A 64 10.53 16.46 -0.24
CA ARG A 64 9.39 16.39 -1.14
C ARG A 64 8.77 15.00 -1.16
N LYS A 65 9.59 13.95 -1.31
CA LYS A 65 9.11 12.56 -1.26
C LYS A 65 8.44 12.22 0.07
N ALA A 66 9.07 12.61 1.18
CA ALA A 66 8.49 12.42 2.51
C ALA A 66 7.14 13.16 2.68
N LYS A 67 7.05 14.38 2.17
CA LYS A 67 5.81 15.17 2.16
C LYS A 67 4.73 14.51 1.32
N ASP A 68 5.05 14.08 0.09
CA ASP A 68 4.07 13.44 -0.81
C ASP A 68 3.51 12.15 -0.19
N ILE A 69 4.37 11.34 0.45
CA ILE A 69 3.96 10.14 1.20
C ILE A 69 3.05 10.51 2.39
N ALA A 70 3.42 11.51 3.17
CA ALA A 70 2.62 11.94 4.31
C ALA A 70 1.26 12.51 3.90
N GLU A 71 1.21 13.29 2.81
CA GLU A 71 -0.05 13.82 2.26
C GLU A 71 -0.93 12.70 1.69
N ALA A 72 -0.36 11.73 0.97
CA ALA A 72 -1.08 10.56 0.48
C ALA A 72 -1.67 9.74 1.64
N SER A 73 -0.88 9.49 2.68
CA SER A 73 -1.33 8.81 3.91
C SER A 73 -2.47 9.57 4.61
N SER A 74 -2.33 10.90 4.75
CA SER A 74 -3.37 11.74 5.35
C SER A 74 -4.67 11.74 4.56
N ARG A 75 -4.60 11.83 3.22
CA ARG A 75 -5.77 11.74 2.35
C ARG A 75 -6.46 10.38 2.46
N MET A 76 -5.69 9.28 2.42
CA MET A 76 -6.22 7.93 2.62
C MET A 76 -6.94 7.80 3.96
N LYS A 77 -6.34 8.30 5.06
CA LYS A 77 -6.96 8.29 6.40
C LYS A 77 -8.27 9.08 6.42
N THR A 78 -8.33 10.24 5.78
CA THR A 78 -9.55 11.06 5.70
C THR A 78 -10.65 10.37 4.90
N THR A 79 -10.33 9.83 3.72
CA THR A 79 -11.26 9.07 2.88
C THR A 79 -11.76 7.82 3.62
N PHE A 80 -10.86 7.12 4.33
CA PHE A 80 -11.20 5.97 5.17
C PHE A 80 -12.25 6.34 6.23
N ILE A 81 -12.03 7.42 7.02
CA ILE A 81 -12.97 7.86 8.06
C ILE A 81 -14.32 8.26 7.45
N GLN A 82 -14.33 8.96 6.33
CA GLN A 82 -15.55 9.37 5.64
C GLN A 82 -16.35 8.16 5.14
N SER A 83 -15.70 7.20 4.50
CA SER A 83 -16.34 5.98 4.01
C SER A 83 -16.87 5.13 5.15
N MET A 84 -16.09 4.94 6.24
CA MET A 84 -16.55 4.27 7.46
C MET A 84 -17.81 4.92 8.05
N THR A 85 -17.81 6.25 8.15
CA THR A 85 -18.96 6.97 8.70
C THR A 85 -20.22 6.70 7.89
N HIS A 86 -20.09 6.65 6.57
CA HIS A 86 -21.20 6.33 5.67
C HIS A 86 -21.67 4.88 5.82
N GLU A 87 -20.74 3.92 5.82
CA GLU A 87 -21.04 2.48 5.94
C GLU A 87 -21.59 2.10 7.33
N ILE A 88 -21.27 2.83 8.38
CA ILE A 88 -21.88 2.68 9.71
C ILE A 88 -23.27 3.30 9.77
N ARG A 89 -23.46 4.48 9.16
CA ARG A 89 -24.72 5.22 9.24
C ARG A 89 -25.89 4.46 8.60
N THR A 90 -25.64 3.80 7.46
CA THR A 90 -26.69 3.10 6.70
C THR A 90 -27.35 1.97 7.53
N PRO A 91 -26.62 0.94 8.05
CA PRO A 91 -27.23 -0.11 8.88
C PRO A 91 -27.78 0.45 10.20
N LEU A 92 -27.13 1.45 10.79
CA LEU A 92 -27.61 2.05 12.03
C LEU A 92 -28.98 2.71 11.84
N ASN A 93 -29.15 3.48 10.75
CA ASN A 93 -30.45 4.11 10.44
C ASN A 93 -31.54 3.06 10.20
N SER A 94 -31.20 1.94 9.54
CA SER A 94 -32.15 0.82 9.34
C SER A 94 -32.54 0.17 10.67
N ILE A 95 -31.58 -0.11 11.55
CA ILE A 95 -31.82 -0.65 12.89
C ILE A 95 -32.75 0.27 13.68
N VAL A 96 -32.42 1.56 13.74
CA VAL A 96 -33.23 2.57 14.48
C VAL A 96 -34.64 2.69 13.87
N GLY A 97 -34.74 2.80 12.54
CA GLY A 97 -36.02 2.97 11.86
C GLY A 97 -36.96 1.75 12.08
N PHE A 98 -36.46 0.51 11.88
CA PHE A 98 -37.27 -0.68 12.09
C PHE A 98 -37.55 -0.95 13.58
N SER A 99 -36.66 -0.61 14.49
CA SER A 99 -36.92 -0.67 15.93
C SER A 99 -38.06 0.27 16.34
N GLN A 100 -38.16 1.46 15.74
CA GLN A 100 -39.23 2.40 15.97
C GLN A 100 -40.56 1.83 15.47
N VAL A 101 -40.61 1.28 14.26
CA VAL A 101 -41.80 0.66 13.68
C VAL A 101 -42.29 -0.54 14.55
N LEU A 102 -41.35 -1.36 15.05
CA LEU A 102 -41.70 -2.48 15.97
C LEU A 102 -42.23 -1.97 17.29
N SER A 103 -41.70 -0.88 17.82
CA SER A 103 -42.20 -0.24 19.05
C SER A 103 -43.65 0.27 18.90
N ASP A 104 -43.96 0.79 17.71
CA ASP A 104 -45.28 1.38 17.44
C ASP A 104 -46.34 0.32 17.08
N HIS A 105 -45.94 -0.89 16.61
CA HIS A 105 -46.80 -1.96 16.16
C HIS A 105 -46.55 -3.28 16.93
N TYR A 106 -47.04 -3.35 18.16
CA TYR A 106 -46.93 -4.56 19.00
C TYR A 106 -47.81 -5.70 18.44
N SER A 107 -47.36 -6.44 17.42
CA SER A 107 -48.05 -7.62 16.96
C SER A 107 -47.08 -8.71 16.43
N ASN A 108 -47.35 -9.98 16.76
CA ASN A 108 -46.71 -11.19 16.22
C ASN A 108 -47.11 -11.44 14.75
N SER A 109 -47.11 -10.41 13.91
CA SER A 109 -47.42 -10.51 12.49
C SER A 109 -46.22 -10.97 11.67
N PRO A 110 -46.40 -11.55 10.46
CA PRO A 110 -45.32 -11.85 9.52
C PRO A 110 -44.47 -10.61 9.21
N GLU A 111 -45.07 -9.42 9.17
CA GLU A 111 -44.36 -8.13 8.94
C GLU A 111 -43.38 -7.81 10.08
N THR A 112 -43.80 -8.09 11.35
CA THR A 112 -42.91 -7.93 12.52
C THR A 112 -41.68 -8.84 12.41
N GLN A 113 -41.87 -10.07 11.94
CA GLN A 113 -40.73 -10.99 11.71
C GLN A 113 -39.79 -10.51 10.61
N GLU A 114 -40.31 -9.90 9.57
CA GLU A 114 -39.47 -9.28 8.50
C GLU A 114 -38.64 -8.14 9.05
N PHE A 115 -39.22 -7.23 9.84
CA PHE A 115 -38.51 -6.15 10.49
C PHE A 115 -37.38 -6.62 11.42
N VAL A 116 -37.67 -7.67 12.22
CA VAL A 116 -36.66 -8.32 13.08
C VAL A 116 -35.52 -8.88 12.26
N ASN A 117 -35.80 -9.51 11.11
CA ASN A 117 -34.79 -10.06 10.22
C ASN A 117 -33.90 -8.93 9.61
N ILE A 118 -34.52 -7.82 9.20
CA ILE A 118 -33.80 -6.66 8.70
C ILE A 118 -32.88 -6.06 9.78
N ILE A 119 -33.37 -5.89 11.00
CA ILE A 119 -32.56 -5.40 12.14
C ILE A 119 -31.37 -6.33 12.39
N LYS A 120 -31.61 -7.64 12.44
CA LYS A 120 -30.60 -8.67 12.69
C LYS A 120 -29.52 -8.65 11.57
N SER A 121 -29.95 -8.59 10.31
CA SER A 121 -29.01 -8.50 9.17
C SER A 121 -28.13 -7.24 9.24
N ASN A 122 -28.73 -6.06 9.43
CA ASN A 122 -28.00 -4.82 9.52
C ASN A 122 -27.07 -4.73 10.76
N SER A 123 -27.48 -5.35 11.89
CA SER A 123 -26.63 -5.46 13.08
C SER A 123 -25.39 -6.33 12.80
N ASN A 124 -25.57 -7.45 12.09
CA ASN A 124 -24.45 -8.32 11.70
C ASN A 124 -23.51 -7.62 10.71
N ASP A 125 -24.04 -6.87 9.74
CA ASP A 125 -23.26 -6.10 8.79
C ASP A 125 -22.43 -5.03 9.50
N LEU A 126 -23.00 -4.37 10.50
CA LEU A 126 -22.28 -3.38 11.32
C LEU A 126 -21.17 -4.02 12.15
N LEU A 127 -21.45 -5.17 12.80
CA LEU A 127 -20.46 -5.91 13.57
C LEU A 127 -19.28 -6.34 12.69
N ARG A 128 -19.58 -6.86 11.49
CA ARG A 128 -18.57 -7.25 10.51
C ARG A 128 -17.70 -6.04 10.10
N LEU A 129 -18.31 -4.89 9.83
CA LEU A 129 -17.59 -3.68 9.47
C LEU A 129 -16.64 -3.24 10.59
N VAL A 130 -17.10 -3.25 11.85
CA VAL A 130 -16.23 -2.90 13.00
C VAL A 130 -15.06 -3.90 13.10
N THR A 131 -15.33 -5.19 12.94
CA THR A 131 -14.29 -6.24 12.98
C THR A 131 -13.27 -6.06 11.84
N ASP A 132 -13.73 -5.79 10.62
CA ASP A 132 -12.88 -5.54 9.46
C ASP A 132 -11.97 -4.32 9.67
N VAL A 133 -12.50 -3.26 10.29
CA VAL A 133 -11.73 -2.05 10.60
C VAL A 133 -10.65 -2.31 11.67
N LEU A 134 -11.01 -3.06 12.72
CA LEU A 134 -10.04 -3.46 13.75
C LEU A 134 -8.93 -4.32 13.13
N ALA A 135 -9.28 -5.30 12.28
CA ALA A 135 -8.30 -6.12 11.58
C ALA A 135 -7.33 -5.29 10.71
N LEU A 136 -7.84 -4.28 9.98
CA LEU A 136 -6.98 -3.37 9.23
C LEU A 136 -6.05 -2.57 10.15
N SER A 137 -6.56 -2.07 11.28
CA SER A 137 -5.76 -1.31 12.24
C SER A 137 -4.67 -2.15 12.88
N GLU A 138 -4.95 -3.41 13.17
CA GLU A 138 -3.95 -4.37 13.66
C GLU A 138 -2.90 -4.67 12.59
N LEU A 139 -3.32 -4.95 11.36
CA LEU A 139 -2.41 -5.24 10.25
C LEU A 139 -1.46 -4.07 10.00
N ASP A 140 -1.93 -2.82 10.10
CA ASP A 140 -1.10 -1.63 9.89
C ASP A 140 0.05 -1.51 10.94
N GLN A 141 -0.02 -2.22 12.07
CA GLN A 141 1.04 -2.24 13.11
C GLN A 141 2.20 -3.17 12.76
N TYR A 142 2.01 -4.12 11.85
CA TYR A 142 3.03 -5.09 11.45
C TYR A 142 3.63 -4.71 10.09
N GLU A 143 4.94 -4.75 9.98
CA GLU A 143 5.62 -4.76 8.69
C GLU A 143 5.53 -6.15 8.04
N GLN A 144 5.75 -7.19 8.84
CA GLN A 144 5.55 -8.60 8.48
C GLN A 144 4.81 -9.33 9.61
N LEU A 145 3.92 -10.24 9.26
CA LEU A 145 3.22 -11.08 10.22
C LEU A 145 4.12 -12.22 10.70
N PRO A 146 3.99 -12.66 11.97
CA PRO A 146 4.69 -13.85 12.45
C PRO A 146 4.25 -15.09 11.64
N THR A 147 5.22 -15.98 11.33
CA THR A 147 5.02 -17.18 10.50
C THR A 147 5.55 -18.43 11.20
N ASP A 148 5.42 -18.48 12.52
CA ASP A 148 6.02 -19.54 13.36
C ASP A 148 5.10 -20.74 13.58
N ASP A 149 3.83 -20.65 13.15
CA ASP A 149 2.84 -21.71 13.35
C ASP A 149 3.08 -22.88 12.38
N GLU A 150 2.92 -24.10 12.88
CA GLU A 150 2.74 -25.28 12.03
C GLU A 150 1.34 -25.26 11.44
N THR A 151 1.24 -25.11 10.15
CA THR A 151 -0.01 -24.90 9.41
C THR A 151 -0.30 -26.10 8.53
N ASP A 152 -1.35 -26.86 8.85
CA ASP A 152 -1.85 -27.95 8.00
C ASP A 152 -2.75 -27.37 6.90
N MET A 153 -2.26 -27.36 5.68
CA MET A 153 -2.94 -26.79 4.52
C MET A 153 -4.23 -27.54 4.17
N ASN A 154 -4.26 -28.86 4.38
CA ASN A 154 -5.47 -29.65 4.13
C ASN A 154 -6.59 -29.25 5.09
N THR A 155 -6.28 -29.14 6.38
CA THR A 155 -7.24 -28.72 7.39
C THR A 155 -7.80 -27.32 7.11
N ILE A 156 -6.95 -26.36 6.78
CA ILE A 156 -7.38 -24.98 6.50
C ILE A 156 -8.26 -24.92 5.24
N CYS A 157 -7.85 -25.58 4.15
CA CYS A 157 -8.64 -25.60 2.92
C CYS A 157 -9.97 -26.36 3.10
N GLN A 158 -9.98 -27.42 3.88
CA GLN A 158 -11.20 -28.15 4.22
C GLN A 158 -12.19 -27.25 4.99
N LEU A 159 -11.72 -26.54 6.02
CA LEU A 159 -12.56 -25.60 6.78
C LEU A 159 -13.12 -24.48 5.88
N ALA A 160 -12.30 -23.93 4.97
CA ALA A 160 -12.79 -22.95 4.01
C ALA A 160 -13.86 -23.54 3.07
N SER A 161 -13.74 -24.83 2.69
CA SER A 161 -14.78 -25.51 1.90
C SER A 161 -16.10 -25.67 2.67
N GLU A 162 -16.02 -25.89 3.98
CA GLU A 162 -17.20 -25.94 4.85
C GLU A 162 -17.89 -24.59 4.94
N VAL A 163 -17.10 -23.50 5.10
CA VAL A 163 -17.63 -22.13 5.05
C VAL A 163 -18.36 -21.87 3.72
N ALA A 164 -17.81 -22.31 2.59
CA ALA A 164 -18.48 -22.17 1.30
C ALA A 164 -19.77 -23.00 1.26
N LYS A 165 -19.78 -24.24 1.79
CA LYS A 165 -20.96 -25.11 1.86
C LYS A 165 -22.07 -24.51 2.68
N ASP A 166 -21.78 -23.91 3.82
CA ASP A 166 -22.78 -23.32 4.73
C ASP A 166 -23.43 -22.06 4.16
N ASN A 167 -22.71 -21.35 3.28
CA ASN A 167 -23.17 -20.08 2.72
C ASN A 167 -23.64 -20.16 1.26
N ARG A 168 -23.54 -21.33 0.61
CA ARG A 168 -23.89 -21.48 -0.80
C ARG A 168 -25.39 -21.53 -1.06
N GLN A 169 -25.77 -21.25 -2.30
CA GLN A 169 -27.10 -21.59 -2.83
C GLN A 169 -27.24 -23.12 -3.00
N LYS A 170 -28.50 -23.62 -3.01
CA LYS A 170 -28.77 -25.06 -3.06
C LYS A 170 -28.17 -25.78 -4.27
N ASP A 171 -28.09 -25.08 -5.42
CA ASP A 171 -27.66 -25.65 -6.70
C ASP A 171 -26.14 -25.39 -6.97
N VAL A 172 -25.37 -25.13 -5.92
CA VAL A 172 -23.93 -24.91 -6.02
C VAL A 172 -23.19 -26.07 -5.38
N GLU A 173 -22.33 -26.73 -6.15
CA GLU A 173 -21.43 -27.77 -5.66
C GLU A 173 -20.16 -27.15 -5.05
N VAL A 174 -19.66 -27.70 -3.94
CA VAL A 174 -18.41 -27.26 -3.32
C VAL A 174 -17.44 -28.41 -3.27
N LEU A 175 -16.29 -28.24 -3.89
CA LEU A 175 -15.22 -29.25 -4.04
C LEU A 175 -13.93 -28.77 -3.38
N PHE A 176 -13.28 -29.67 -2.65
CA PHE A 176 -11.91 -29.50 -2.19
C PHE A 176 -11.07 -30.68 -2.67
N GLU A 177 -9.95 -30.41 -3.31
CA GLU A 177 -9.01 -31.42 -3.83
C GLU A 177 -7.63 -31.15 -3.23
N PRO A 178 -7.16 -31.96 -2.27
CA PRO A 178 -5.83 -31.82 -1.71
C PRO A 178 -4.76 -32.27 -2.75
N ALA A 179 -3.70 -31.48 -2.93
CA ALA A 179 -2.59 -31.84 -3.80
C ALA A 179 -1.64 -32.86 -3.18
N LYS A 180 -1.53 -32.90 -1.85
CA LYS A 180 -0.73 -33.84 -1.05
C LYS A 180 -1.55 -34.32 0.15
N GLU A 181 -1.36 -35.58 0.59
CA GLU A 181 -2.08 -36.14 1.73
C GLU A 181 -1.82 -35.38 3.04
N ASN A 182 -0.57 -34.95 3.26
CA ASN A 182 -0.18 -34.17 4.44
C ASN A 182 0.78 -33.07 3.99
N LEU A 183 0.35 -31.82 4.07
CA LEU A 183 1.19 -30.67 3.80
C LEU A 183 1.22 -29.74 5.01
N LEU A 184 2.30 -29.84 5.77
CA LEU A 184 2.60 -28.94 6.88
C LEU A 184 3.61 -27.88 6.42
N ILE A 185 3.26 -26.61 6.62
CA ILE A 185 4.14 -25.49 6.32
C ILE A 185 4.27 -24.59 7.57
N ARG A 186 5.38 -23.86 7.67
CA ARG A 186 5.51 -22.77 8.65
C ARG A 186 4.90 -21.52 8.08
N SER A 187 3.85 -21.02 8.73
CA SER A 187 3.16 -19.79 8.33
C SER A 187 2.29 -19.28 9.48
N ASN A 188 1.29 -18.47 9.20
CA ASN A 188 0.30 -18.00 10.16
C ASN A 188 -1.06 -18.62 9.84
N SER A 189 -1.42 -19.68 10.57
CA SER A 189 -2.64 -20.48 10.32
C SER A 189 -3.92 -19.65 10.45
N GLU A 190 -3.99 -18.76 11.44
CA GLU A 190 -5.16 -17.91 11.68
C GLU A 190 -5.38 -16.92 10.52
N ARG A 191 -4.32 -16.25 10.07
CA ARG A 191 -4.41 -15.26 8.99
C ARG A 191 -4.67 -15.92 7.63
N ILE A 192 -4.10 -17.09 7.35
CA ILE A 192 -4.43 -17.85 6.13
C ILE A 192 -5.90 -18.28 6.15
N SER A 193 -6.37 -18.81 7.28
CA SER A 193 -7.79 -19.17 7.45
C SER A 193 -8.71 -17.95 7.24
N GLN A 194 -8.35 -16.79 7.77
CA GLN A 194 -9.09 -15.55 7.56
C GLN A 194 -9.21 -15.19 6.07
N VAL A 195 -8.10 -15.29 5.31
CA VAL A 195 -8.11 -15.05 3.86
C VAL A 195 -9.02 -16.06 3.16
N LEU A 196 -8.80 -17.36 3.37
CA LEU A 196 -9.55 -18.40 2.66
C LEU A 196 -11.04 -18.37 2.99
N ASN A 197 -11.42 -18.12 4.25
CA ASN A 197 -12.82 -17.97 4.65
C ASN A 197 -13.49 -16.78 3.97
N ASN A 198 -12.78 -15.66 3.83
CA ASN A 198 -13.31 -14.49 3.11
C ASN A 198 -13.50 -14.80 1.61
N LEU A 199 -12.52 -15.44 0.97
CA LEU A 199 -12.63 -15.83 -0.43
C LEU A 199 -13.74 -16.86 -0.65
N ALA A 200 -13.86 -17.87 0.22
CA ALA A 200 -14.90 -18.89 0.19
C ALA A 200 -16.31 -18.29 0.37
N HIS A 201 -16.45 -17.34 1.32
CA HIS A 201 -17.71 -16.61 1.52
C HIS A 201 -18.08 -15.77 0.30
N ASN A 202 -17.09 -15.08 -0.33
CA ASN A 202 -17.35 -14.31 -1.54
C ASN A 202 -17.75 -15.23 -2.71
N ALA A 203 -17.07 -16.36 -2.90
CA ALA A 203 -17.44 -17.36 -3.90
C ALA A 203 -18.89 -17.86 -3.72
N ALA A 204 -19.26 -18.22 -2.48
CA ALA A 204 -20.62 -18.65 -2.16
C ALA A 204 -21.69 -17.58 -2.40
N LYS A 205 -21.36 -16.33 -2.11
CA LYS A 205 -22.24 -15.19 -2.30
C LYS A 205 -22.52 -14.86 -3.77
N PHE A 206 -21.50 -14.97 -4.63
CA PHE A 206 -21.59 -14.54 -6.04
C PHE A 206 -21.86 -15.69 -7.01
N THR A 207 -21.96 -16.94 -6.52
CA THR A 207 -22.30 -18.12 -7.31
C THR A 207 -23.71 -18.54 -7.02
N THR A 208 -24.60 -18.46 -8.00
CA THR A 208 -26.00 -18.89 -7.87
C THR A 208 -26.21 -20.33 -8.36
N HIS A 209 -25.42 -20.78 -9.32
CA HIS A 209 -25.46 -22.13 -9.91
C HIS A 209 -24.03 -22.53 -10.30
N GLY A 210 -23.77 -23.84 -10.33
CA GLY A 210 -22.47 -24.38 -10.75
C GLY A 210 -21.62 -24.83 -9.58
N SER A 211 -20.36 -24.41 -9.49
CA SER A 211 -19.41 -24.96 -8.51
C SER A 211 -18.46 -23.92 -7.92
N ILE A 212 -18.02 -24.25 -6.70
CA ILE A 212 -16.92 -23.58 -6.03
C ILE A 212 -15.85 -24.64 -5.77
N ARG A 213 -14.62 -24.39 -6.21
CA ARG A 213 -13.49 -25.30 -6.03
C ARG A 213 -12.39 -24.61 -5.23
N ILE A 214 -11.96 -25.25 -4.15
CA ILE A 214 -10.78 -24.88 -3.38
C ILE A 214 -9.71 -25.93 -3.69
N ALA A 215 -8.52 -25.46 -4.08
CA ALA A 215 -7.39 -26.33 -4.38
C ALA A 215 -6.08 -25.61 -4.06
N TYR A 216 -5.01 -26.37 -3.88
CA TYR A 216 -3.69 -25.80 -3.80
C TYR A 216 -2.68 -26.58 -4.64
N SER A 217 -1.62 -25.93 -5.05
CA SER A 217 -0.48 -26.51 -5.75
C SER A 217 0.83 -26.10 -5.10
N VAL A 218 1.80 -27.02 -5.09
CA VAL A 218 3.12 -26.78 -4.53
C VAL A 218 4.10 -26.56 -5.66
N LEU A 219 4.70 -25.39 -5.72
CA LEU A 219 5.69 -24.97 -6.70
C LEU A 219 7.10 -25.08 -6.09
N GLU A 220 7.61 -26.32 -6.03
CA GLU A 220 8.89 -26.64 -5.35
C GLU A 220 10.06 -25.82 -5.88
N ALA A 221 10.15 -25.65 -7.22
CA ALA A 221 11.23 -24.89 -7.86
C ALA A 221 11.24 -23.41 -7.46
N GLU A 222 10.08 -22.84 -7.17
CA GLU A 222 9.90 -21.46 -6.78
C GLU A 222 9.85 -21.25 -5.26
N LYS A 223 9.82 -22.36 -4.50
CA LYS A 223 9.59 -22.38 -3.05
C LYS A 223 8.31 -21.62 -2.67
N LYS A 224 7.23 -21.92 -3.36
CA LYS A 224 5.92 -21.30 -3.15
C LYS A 224 4.81 -22.34 -3.09
N ILE A 225 3.73 -21.96 -2.44
CA ILE A 225 2.43 -22.62 -2.51
C ILE A 225 1.41 -21.65 -3.09
N GLU A 226 0.64 -22.11 -4.07
CA GLU A 226 -0.52 -21.36 -4.58
C GLU A 226 -1.80 -22.05 -4.14
N ILE A 227 -2.68 -21.29 -3.46
CA ILE A 227 -4.00 -21.75 -3.03
C ILE A 227 -5.01 -21.00 -3.89
N SER A 228 -5.92 -21.72 -4.54
CA SER A 228 -6.93 -21.15 -5.40
C SER A 228 -8.33 -21.37 -4.86
N VAL A 229 -9.15 -20.32 -4.88
CA VAL A 229 -10.61 -20.39 -4.71
C VAL A 229 -11.21 -19.99 -6.07
N THR A 230 -11.83 -20.95 -6.72
CA THR A 230 -12.41 -20.81 -8.07
C THR A 230 -13.90 -20.98 -7.98
N ASP A 231 -14.64 -20.06 -8.54
CA ASP A 231 -16.10 -20.12 -8.64
C ASP A 231 -16.59 -19.94 -10.08
N THR A 232 -17.79 -20.41 -10.36
CA THR A 232 -18.49 -20.24 -11.65
C THR A 232 -19.57 -19.15 -11.58
N GLY A 233 -19.36 -18.14 -10.72
CA GLY A 233 -20.29 -17.06 -10.49
C GLY A 233 -20.23 -15.95 -11.53
N THR A 234 -20.60 -14.74 -11.11
CA THR A 234 -20.69 -13.56 -12.01
C THR A 234 -19.33 -13.08 -12.52
N GLY A 235 -18.22 -13.52 -11.90
CA GLY A 235 -16.88 -13.07 -12.24
C GLY A 235 -16.63 -11.59 -11.90
N ILE A 236 -15.42 -11.11 -12.26
CA ILE A 236 -15.00 -9.73 -12.07
C ILE A 236 -14.48 -9.20 -13.40
N PRO A 237 -15.09 -8.12 -13.95
CA PRO A 237 -14.65 -7.49 -15.19
C PRO A 237 -13.17 -7.07 -15.11
N LYS A 238 -12.43 -7.21 -16.22
CA LYS A 238 -10.97 -6.97 -16.26
C LYS A 238 -10.56 -5.57 -15.83
N ASP A 239 -11.35 -4.58 -16.16
CA ASP A 239 -11.15 -3.17 -15.77
C ASP A 239 -11.39 -2.90 -14.29
N GLN A 240 -12.04 -3.83 -13.57
CA GLN A 240 -12.33 -3.71 -12.13
C GLN A 240 -11.45 -4.61 -11.25
N GLN A 241 -10.65 -5.51 -11.83
CA GLN A 241 -9.87 -6.51 -11.09
C GLN A 241 -8.85 -5.91 -10.12
N GLU A 242 -8.29 -4.74 -10.38
CA GLU A 242 -7.46 -4.03 -9.41
C GLU A 242 -8.29 -3.23 -8.41
N ALA A 243 -9.36 -2.58 -8.87
CA ALA A 243 -10.20 -1.74 -8.03
C ALA A 243 -10.90 -2.53 -6.90
N VAL A 244 -11.22 -3.82 -7.09
CA VAL A 244 -11.85 -4.64 -6.03
C VAL A 244 -10.96 -4.85 -4.80
N PHE A 245 -9.67 -4.55 -4.88
CA PHE A 245 -8.75 -4.57 -3.75
C PHE A 245 -8.60 -3.19 -3.08
N GLU A 246 -9.26 -2.15 -3.59
CA GLU A 246 -9.32 -0.86 -2.92
C GLU A 246 -10.31 -0.88 -1.75
N ARG A 247 -9.99 -0.13 -0.71
CA ARG A 247 -10.83 -0.06 0.50
C ARG A 247 -12.19 0.57 0.17
N PHE A 248 -13.28 -0.09 0.61
CA PHE A 248 -14.68 0.31 0.39
C PHE A 248 -15.17 0.26 -1.05
N TYR A 249 -14.37 -0.28 -1.96
CA TYR A 249 -14.81 -0.46 -3.34
C TYR A 249 -15.86 -1.56 -3.44
N LYS A 250 -16.94 -1.28 -4.17
CA LYS A 250 -18.00 -2.24 -4.51
C LYS A 250 -18.31 -2.10 -5.99
N MET A 251 -18.35 -3.21 -6.73
CA MET A 251 -18.69 -3.21 -8.16
C MET A 251 -20.11 -2.68 -8.41
N ASN A 252 -20.98 -2.82 -7.43
CA ASN A 252 -22.35 -2.31 -7.45
C ASN A 252 -22.70 -1.79 -6.05
N SER A 253 -23.28 -0.60 -5.94
CA SER A 253 -23.71 0.00 -4.68
C SER A 253 -24.78 -0.81 -3.92
N PHE A 254 -25.53 -1.65 -4.64
CA PHE A 254 -26.54 -2.54 -4.04
C PHE A 254 -25.96 -3.86 -3.53
N THR A 255 -24.68 -4.14 -3.78
CA THR A 255 -24.05 -5.37 -3.31
C THR A 255 -23.80 -5.28 -1.81
N GLN A 256 -24.42 -6.18 -1.04
CA GLN A 256 -24.23 -6.31 0.41
C GLN A 256 -22.75 -6.58 0.74
N GLY A 257 -22.21 -5.96 1.78
CA GLY A 257 -20.86 -6.17 2.27
C GLY A 257 -20.13 -4.84 2.52
N THR A 258 -19.00 -4.92 3.21
CA THR A 258 -18.22 -3.74 3.69
C THR A 258 -17.30 -3.13 2.63
N GLY A 259 -16.90 -3.90 1.61
CA GLY A 259 -15.85 -3.52 0.66
C GLY A 259 -14.45 -3.53 1.29
N LEU A 260 -14.27 -4.19 2.44
CA LEU A 260 -13.00 -4.29 3.14
C LEU A 260 -12.37 -5.69 3.06
N GLY A 261 -13.15 -6.70 2.76
CA GLY A 261 -12.70 -8.10 2.80
C GLY A 261 -11.51 -8.38 1.88
N LEU A 262 -11.58 -8.04 0.60
CA LEU A 262 -10.48 -8.27 -0.35
C LEU A 262 -9.24 -7.40 -0.06
N PRO A 263 -9.35 -6.11 0.30
CA PRO A 263 -8.23 -5.32 0.81
C PRO A 263 -7.51 -5.95 2.01
N ILE A 264 -8.27 -6.48 2.99
CA ILE A 264 -7.71 -7.20 4.15
C ILE A 264 -6.96 -8.45 3.68
N CYS A 265 -7.55 -9.25 2.80
CA CYS A 265 -6.91 -10.45 2.26
C CYS A 265 -5.59 -10.13 1.53
N ARG A 266 -5.57 -9.09 0.70
CA ARG A 266 -4.34 -8.64 0.01
C ARG A 266 -3.27 -8.20 1.02
N SER A 267 -3.65 -7.40 2.01
CA SER A 267 -2.71 -6.94 3.06
C SER A 267 -2.13 -8.12 3.87
N ILE A 268 -2.96 -9.10 4.24
CA ILE A 268 -2.49 -10.31 4.91
C ILE A 268 -1.50 -11.08 4.03
N ALA A 269 -1.83 -11.30 2.75
CA ALA A 269 -0.98 -12.03 1.82
C ALA A 269 0.40 -11.36 1.66
N GLU A 270 0.44 -10.03 1.49
CA GLU A 270 1.67 -9.24 1.38
C GLU A 270 2.50 -9.31 2.65
N LYS A 271 1.88 -9.20 3.84
CA LYS A 271 2.58 -9.26 5.13
C LYS A 271 3.04 -10.68 5.53
N LEU A 272 2.52 -11.71 4.86
CA LEU A 272 3.03 -13.08 4.92
C LEU A 272 4.15 -13.34 3.88
N GLY A 273 4.59 -12.31 3.16
CA GLY A 273 5.62 -12.43 2.12
C GLY A 273 5.12 -13.04 0.82
N GLY A 274 3.80 -13.07 0.62
CA GLY A 274 3.13 -13.61 -0.56
C GLY A 274 2.38 -12.56 -1.38
N SER A 275 1.34 -13.01 -2.09
CA SER A 275 0.47 -12.13 -2.88
C SER A 275 -0.92 -12.73 -3.05
N LEU A 276 -1.91 -11.87 -3.28
CA LEU A 276 -3.27 -12.25 -3.68
C LEU A 276 -3.61 -11.61 -5.01
N ARG A 277 -4.04 -12.41 -5.98
CA ARG A 277 -4.39 -11.94 -7.33
C ARG A 277 -5.63 -12.63 -7.88
N ILE A 278 -6.22 -12.03 -8.90
CA ILE A 278 -7.26 -12.63 -9.73
C ILE A 278 -6.58 -13.25 -10.95
N ASP A 279 -6.99 -14.46 -11.31
CA ASP A 279 -6.57 -15.08 -12.57
C ASP A 279 -7.40 -14.53 -13.73
N SER A 280 -6.85 -13.56 -14.45
CA SER A 280 -7.50 -12.91 -15.57
C SER A 280 -7.69 -13.81 -16.79
N SER A 281 -7.07 -15.01 -16.80
CA SER A 281 -7.25 -16.01 -17.87
C SER A 281 -8.49 -16.89 -17.67
N TYR A 282 -9.00 -16.95 -16.42
CA TYR A 282 -10.22 -17.67 -16.10
C TYR A 282 -11.44 -16.79 -16.39
N THR A 283 -12.36 -17.28 -17.21
CA THR A 283 -13.49 -16.51 -17.75
C THR A 283 -14.87 -17.02 -17.35
N ASP A 284 -14.95 -18.21 -16.74
CA ASP A 284 -16.23 -18.86 -16.40
C ASP A 284 -16.76 -18.46 -15.00
N GLY A 285 -16.19 -17.41 -14.41
CA GLY A 285 -16.49 -16.92 -13.10
C GLY A 285 -15.30 -16.13 -12.52
N CYS A 286 -14.94 -16.39 -11.26
CA CYS A 286 -13.77 -15.79 -10.63
C CYS A 286 -12.82 -16.89 -10.11
N ARG A 287 -11.51 -16.68 -10.32
CA ARG A 287 -10.45 -17.46 -9.67
C ARG A 287 -9.51 -16.52 -8.93
N MET A 288 -9.52 -16.64 -7.60
CA MET A 288 -8.61 -15.95 -6.70
C MET A 288 -7.43 -16.86 -6.39
N ILE A 289 -6.20 -16.35 -6.48
CA ILE A 289 -4.98 -17.10 -6.19
C ILE A 289 -4.20 -16.40 -5.08
N LEU A 290 -4.08 -17.09 -3.95
CA LEU A 290 -3.22 -16.73 -2.83
C LEU A 290 -1.89 -17.47 -3.01
N THR A 291 -0.81 -16.73 -3.17
CA THR A 291 0.56 -17.28 -3.25
C THR A 291 1.28 -16.97 -1.95
N LEU A 292 1.90 -17.98 -1.33
CA LEU A 292 2.68 -17.85 -0.10
C LEU A 292 4.06 -18.49 -0.24
N PRO A 293 5.07 -18.05 0.54
CA PRO A 293 6.34 -18.75 0.65
C PRO A 293 6.12 -20.17 1.18
N LEU A 294 6.80 -21.13 0.57
CA LEU A 294 6.80 -22.53 1.02
C LEU A 294 7.98 -22.75 1.96
N VAL A 295 7.69 -22.88 3.25
CA VAL A 295 8.64 -23.29 4.28
C VAL A 295 8.03 -24.50 4.96
N TYR A 296 8.63 -25.67 4.78
CA TYR A 296 8.15 -26.90 5.43
C TYR A 296 8.34 -26.81 6.95
N ALA A 297 7.36 -27.33 7.70
CA ALA A 297 7.39 -27.40 9.16
C ALA A 297 8.32 -28.48 9.69
#